data_09d80d866eab020900cc9508790aa708
#
_entry.id   09d80d866eab020900cc9508790aa708
#
_cell.length_a   1.000
_cell.length_b   1.000
_cell.length_c   1.000
_cell.angle_alpha   90.00
_cell.angle_beta   90.00
_cell.angle_gamma   90.00
#
_symmetry.space_group_name_H-M   'P 1'
#
loop_
_entity.id
_entity.type
_entity.pdbx_description
1 polymer ?
#
loop_
_entity_poly.entity_id
_entity_poly.type
_entity_poly.pdbx_seq_one_letter_code
_entity_poly.pdbx_strand_id
1 'polypeptide(L)'
;NIKKWKTFISQFFVFGVICIPLGIWWEIRNFFMFNVPMAFIPSAGNSTDPQYIGNGVHSITERLFDFNFSQLKSVYDNFTMFGDSYNEYNPTIGLFKTALFGEKINDTAFPIIKFAGPILFYSAIILSFLAIILIIKSFFDKKPKQNSAAVLEYDCFDIFIKISLSLFVLINLISYYTFCIKFPLTCTQHARYCMSAIPILAFYLGKNFDKSNKATCITITVFTIIYCLSSAFIYSVIN
;
A
#
# COMPACT_ATOMS: atom_id res chain seq x y z
N ASN A 1 30.16 -10.30 -18.15
CA ASN A 1 30.97 -9.45 -17.28
C ASN A 1 30.98 -9.97 -15.83
N ILE A 2 31.74 -11.05 -15.61
CA ILE A 2 31.82 -11.80 -14.33
C ILE A 2 32.24 -10.88 -13.15
N LYS A 3 33.08 -9.89 -13.40
CA LYS A 3 33.56 -8.96 -12.37
C LYS A 3 32.43 -8.10 -11.78
N LYS A 4 31.46 -7.68 -12.59
CA LYS A 4 30.30 -6.89 -12.13
C LYS A 4 29.31 -7.74 -11.31
N TRP A 5 29.13 -9.00 -11.67
CA TRP A 5 28.33 -9.93 -10.89
C TRP A 5 28.91 -10.21 -9.50
N LYS A 6 30.24 -10.37 -9.41
CA LYS A 6 30.92 -10.53 -8.11
C LYS A 6 30.71 -9.31 -7.22
N THR A 7 30.83 -8.11 -7.77
CA THR A 7 30.60 -6.86 -7.03
C THR A 7 29.15 -6.75 -6.57
N PHE A 8 28.19 -7.08 -7.45
CA PHE A 8 26.75 -7.07 -7.10
C PHE A 8 26.44 -8.05 -5.98
N ILE A 9 26.90 -9.31 -6.09
CA ILE A 9 26.70 -10.33 -5.05
C ILE A 9 27.32 -9.91 -3.74
N SER A 10 28.54 -9.33 -3.77
CA SER A 10 29.20 -8.83 -2.57
C SER A 10 28.41 -7.70 -1.89
N GLN A 11 27.92 -6.73 -2.67
CA GLN A 11 27.08 -5.64 -2.15
C GLN A 11 25.77 -6.16 -1.57
N PHE A 12 25.13 -7.11 -2.26
CA PHE A 12 23.89 -7.73 -1.80
C PHE A 12 24.11 -8.53 -0.51
N PHE A 13 25.24 -9.23 -0.41
CA PHE A 13 25.62 -9.95 0.81
C PHE A 13 25.85 -9.00 1.99
N VAL A 14 26.61 -7.92 1.80
CA VAL A 14 26.83 -6.90 2.84
C VAL A 14 25.52 -6.28 3.29
N PHE A 15 24.65 -5.93 2.34
CA PHE A 15 23.30 -5.42 2.64
C PHE A 15 22.48 -6.45 3.45
N GLY A 16 22.49 -7.71 3.04
CA GLY A 16 21.79 -8.78 3.74
C GLY A 16 22.28 -9.00 5.17
N VAL A 17 23.60 -9.01 5.38
CA VAL A 17 24.21 -9.16 6.72
C VAL A 17 23.79 -8.02 7.68
N ILE A 18 23.52 -6.83 7.16
CA ILE A 18 23.08 -5.69 7.98
C ILE A 18 21.56 -5.72 8.14
N CYS A 19 20.81 -5.87 7.04
CA CYS A 19 19.36 -5.70 7.04
C CYS A 19 18.61 -6.89 7.64
N ILE A 20 19.12 -8.12 7.45
CA ILE A 20 18.44 -9.32 7.99
C ILE A 20 18.43 -9.32 9.52
N PRO A 21 19.55 -9.12 10.23
CA PRO A 21 19.54 -9.03 11.68
C PRO A 21 18.65 -7.91 12.22
N LEU A 22 18.68 -6.74 11.58
CA LEU A 22 17.84 -5.61 11.96
C LEU A 22 16.36 -5.90 11.75
N GLY A 23 16.00 -6.56 10.64
CA GLY A 23 14.61 -6.94 10.35
C GLY A 23 14.08 -8.04 11.27
N ILE A 24 14.93 -8.99 11.67
CA ILE A 24 14.54 -10.12 12.52
C ILE A 24 14.71 -9.78 14.01
N TRP A 25 15.36 -8.68 14.34
CA TRP A 25 15.64 -8.32 15.75
C TRP A 25 14.41 -8.36 16.65
N TRP A 26 13.27 -7.87 16.17
CA TRP A 26 12.02 -7.88 16.90
C TRP A 26 11.52 -9.29 17.21
N GLU A 27 11.60 -10.19 16.22
CA GLU A 27 11.22 -11.60 16.37
C GLU A 27 12.14 -12.31 17.37
N ILE A 28 13.45 -12.07 17.24
CA ILE A 28 14.47 -12.63 18.14
C ILE A 28 14.22 -12.15 19.58
N ARG A 29 13.99 -10.84 19.75
CA ARG A 29 13.67 -10.27 21.06
C ARG A 29 12.40 -10.91 21.67
N ASN A 30 11.34 -11.03 20.89
CA ASN A 30 10.09 -11.62 21.35
C ASN A 30 10.25 -13.10 21.72
N PHE A 31 11.06 -13.82 20.95
CA PHE A 31 11.39 -15.21 21.28
C PHE A 31 12.08 -15.33 22.65
N PHE A 32 13.11 -14.51 22.90
CA PHE A 32 13.85 -14.57 24.17
C PHE A 32 13.09 -13.98 25.36
N MET A 33 12.32 -12.93 25.16
CA MET A 33 11.62 -12.23 26.25
C MET A 33 10.28 -12.88 26.63
N PHE A 34 9.57 -13.41 25.65
CA PHE A 34 8.19 -13.87 25.83
C PHE A 34 7.96 -15.32 25.39
N ASN A 35 9.02 -16.02 24.96
CA ASN A 35 8.97 -17.38 24.44
C ASN A 35 7.96 -17.55 23.27
N VAL A 36 7.79 -16.48 22.48
CA VAL A 36 6.91 -16.47 21.32
C VAL A 36 7.68 -17.02 20.13
N PRO A 37 7.19 -18.07 19.43
CA PRO A 37 7.86 -18.61 18.24
C PRO A 37 8.12 -17.54 17.17
N MET A 38 9.24 -17.64 16.45
CA MET A 38 9.50 -16.77 15.31
C MET A 38 8.37 -16.90 14.29
N ALA A 39 7.97 -15.79 13.71
CA ALA A 39 6.82 -15.69 12.80
C ALA A 39 5.49 -16.16 13.43
N PHE A 40 5.36 -16.02 14.75
CA PHE A 40 4.11 -16.30 15.44
C PHE A 40 3.01 -15.35 14.95
N ILE A 41 1.98 -15.92 14.38
CA ILE A 41 0.75 -15.22 14.06
C ILE A 41 -0.30 -15.76 15.01
N PRO A 42 -0.93 -14.92 15.85
CA PRO A 42 -2.04 -15.35 16.71
C PRO A 42 -3.09 -16.06 15.87
N SER A 43 -3.74 -17.08 16.42
CA SER A 43 -4.88 -17.71 15.77
C SER A 43 -5.90 -16.64 15.40
N ALA A 44 -6.42 -16.71 14.18
CA ALA A 44 -7.51 -15.83 13.77
C ALA A 44 -8.63 -15.93 14.80
N GLY A 45 -9.21 -14.79 15.17
CA GLY A 45 -10.35 -14.74 16.09
C GLY A 45 -11.46 -15.69 15.66
N ASN A 46 -12.22 -16.17 16.59
CA ASN A 46 -13.37 -17.02 16.34
C ASN A 46 -14.50 -16.17 15.72
N SER A 47 -15.49 -16.83 15.09
CA SER A 47 -16.69 -16.16 14.56
C SER A 47 -17.49 -15.37 15.61
N THR A 48 -17.15 -15.52 16.87
CA THR A 48 -17.70 -14.74 18.01
C THR A 48 -16.94 -13.44 18.28
N ASP A 49 -15.77 -13.23 17.64
CA ASP A 49 -15.02 -11.98 17.76
C ASP A 49 -15.79 -10.85 17.06
N PRO A 50 -16.05 -9.70 17.72
CA PRO A 50 -16.72 -8.56 17.10
C PRO A 50 -16.05 -8.05 15.83
N GLN A 51 -14.75 -8.27 15.69
CA GLN A 51 -13.99 -7.88 14.49
C GLN A 51 -14.00 -8.94 13.39
N TYR A 52 -14.66 -10.08 13.61
CA TYR A 52 -14.66 -11.17 12.64
C TYR A 52 -15.56 -10.85 11.43
N ILE A 53 -14.95 -10.90 10.25
CA ILE A 53 -15.61 -10.62 8.95
C ILE A 53 -15.51 -11.80 7.98
N GLY A 54 -15.16 -12.99 8.48
CA GLY A 54 -14.94 -14.18 7.66
C GLY A 54 -16.20 -14.93 7.27
N ASN A 55 -16.00 -16.19 6.87
CA ASN A 55 -17.07 -17.09 6.46
C ASN A 55 -18.15 -17.21 7.54
N GLY A 56 -19.40 -17.02 7.13
CA GLY A 56 -20.56 -16.95 8.05
C GLY A 56 -21.07 -15.52 8.27
N VAL A 57 -20.22 -14.50 8.03
CA VAL A 57 -20.60 -13.09 8.01
C VAL A 57 -20.52 -12.56 6.58
N HIS A 58 -19.32 -12.69 5.95
CA HIS A 58 -19.11 -12.34 4.55
C HIS A 58 -18.33 -13.45 3.83
N SER A 59 -18.72 -13.75 2.60
CA SER A 59 -17.98 -14.67 1.74
C SER A 59 -16.66 -14.04 1.26
N ILE A 60 -15.70 -14.87 0.87
CA ILE A 60 -14.42 -14.38 0.29
C ILE A 60 -14.70 -13.51 -0.95
N THR A 61 -15.67 -13.90 -1.77
CA THR A 61 -16.03 -13.17 -2.99
C THR A 61 -16.59 -11.78 -2.66
N GLU A 62 -17.47 -11.68 -1.68
CA GLU A 62 -17.98 -10.38 -1.21
C GLU A 62 -16.85 -9.51 -0.67
N ARG A 63 -15.99 -10.07 0.16
CA ARG A 63 -14.86 -9.35 0.74
C ARG A 63 -13.89 -8.79 -0.32
N LEU A 64 -13.68 -9.49 -1.42
CA LEU A 64 -12.74 -9.05 -2.47
C LEU A 64 -13.37 -8.14 -3.51
N PHE A 65 -14.64 -8.36 -3.86
CA PHE A 65 -15.26 -7.76 -5.06
C PHE A 65 -16.47 -6.89 -4.76
N ASP A 66 -17.04 -6.93 -3.56
CA ASP A 66 -18.09 -5.99 -3.20
C ASP A 66 -17.50 -4.64 -2.78
N PHE A 67 -17.52 -3.72 -3.73
CA PHE A 67 -17.17 -2.32 -3.50
C PHE A 67 -18.42 -1.55 -3.13
N ASN A 68 -18.81 -1.60 -1.88
CA ASN A 68 -19.94 -0.83 -1.39
C ASN A 68 -19.61 0.67 -1.42
N PHE A 69 -20.12 1.36 -2.44
CA PHE A 69 -19.89 2.80 -2.63
C PHE A 69 -20.41 3.68 -1.49
N SER A 70 -21.34 3.20 -0.69
CA SER A 70 -21.79 3.91 0.51
C SER A 70 -20.69 3.97 1.58
N GLN A 71 -19.87 2.93 1.69
CA GLN A 71 -18.72 2.87 2.59
C GLN A 71 -17.58 3.81 2.14
N LEU A 72 -17.52 4.14 0.85
CA LEU A 72 -16.54 5.11 0.34
C LEU A 72 -16.88 6.55 0.76
N LYS A 73 -18.12 6.84 1.12
CA LYS A 73 -18.56 8.18 1.51
C LYS A 73 -18.35 8.47 2.99
N SER A 74 -18.26 7.45 3.83
CA SER A 74 -18.03 7.60 5.26
C SER A 74 -16.54 7.42 5.56
N VAL A 75 -15.97 8.38 6.25
CA VAL A 75 -14.76 8.16 7.04
C VAL A 75 -15.23 7.38 8.25
N TYR A 76 -14.47 6.44 8.78
CA TYR A 76 -14.83 5.54 9.87
C TYR A 76 -15.85 6.11 10.85
N ASP A 77 -17.04 5.49 10.90
CA ASP A 77 -18.12 5.97 11.75
C ASP A 77 -17.89 5.62 13.22
N ASN A 78 -17.22 4.59 13.56
CA ASN A 78 -16.77 4.23 14.92
C ASN A 78 -15.82 3.05 14.82
N PHE A 79 -14.54 3.29 14.84
CA PHE A 79 -13.58 2.28 15.24
C PHE A 79 -13.53 2.26 16.76
N THR A 80 -14.47 1.62 17.40
CA THR A 80 -14.30 1.23 18.80
C THR A 80 -13.71 -0.17 18.81
N MET A 81 -12.59 -0.32 19.46
CA MET A 81 -11.93 -1.61 19.71
C MET A 81 -12.82 -2.60 20.48
N PHE A 82 -13.98 -2.19 20.95
CA PHE A 82 -14.84 -2.91 21.86
C PHE A 82 -16.32 -2.74 21.48
N GLY A 83 -16.79 -3.48 20.47
CA GLY A 83 -18.19 -3.84 20.39
C GLY A 83 -19.05 -3.15 19.35
N ASP A 84 -18.56 -2.18 18.59
CA ASP A 84 -19.33 -1.65 17.48
C ASP A 84 -19.01 -2.36 16.17
N SER A 85 -20.06 -2.66 15.40
CA SER A 85 -19.93 -3.35 14.12
C SER A 85 -19.12 -2.50 13.14
N TYR A 86 -17.87 -2.84 13.00
CA TYR A 86 -17.04 -2.31 11.96
C TYR A 86 -17.51 -2.88 10.61
N ASN A 87 -18.11 -2.02 9.80
CA ASN A 87 -18.76 -2.45 8.57
C ASN A 87 -17.81 -2.62 7.37
N GLU A 88 -16.51 -2.38 7.57
CA GLU A 88 -15.51 -2.52 6.50
C GLU A 88 -15.07 -3.98 6.39
N TYR A 89 -15.60 -4.68 5.42
CA TYR A 89 -15.20 -6.05 5.11
C TYR A 89 -14.35 -6.20 3.86
N ASN A 90 -14.27 -5.14 3.03
CA ASN A 90 -13.48 -5.14 1.80
C ASN A 90 -12.04 -4.68 2.10
N PRO A 91 -11.01 -5.55 1.90
CA PRO A 91 -9.61 -5.21 2.19
C PRO A 91 -9.10 -4.01 1.40
N THR A 92 -9.59 -3.78 0.17
CA THR A 92 -9.17 -2.64 -0.65
C THR A 92 -9.66 -1.33 -0.04
N ILE A 93 -10.93 -1.28 0.38
CA ILE A 93 -11.50 -0.10 1.04
C ILE A 93 -10.80 0.14 2.38
N GLY A 94 -10.63 -0.91 3.18
CA GLY A 94 -9.91 -0.85 4.45
C GLY A 94 -8.46 -0.35 4.30
N LEU A 95 -7.75 -0.82 3.27
CA LEU A 95 -6.41 -0.36 2.94
C LEU A 95 -6.37 1.16 2.72
N PHE A 96 -7.22 1.69 1.85
CA PHE A 96 -7.24 3.12 1.56
C PHE A 96 -7.70 3.95 2.76
N LYS A 97 -8.73 3.53 3.47
CA LYS A 97 -9.21 4.26 4.65
C LYS A 97 -8.15 4.33 5.75
N THR A 98 -7.55 3.19 6.10
CA THR A 98 -6.50 3.17 7.13
C THR A 98 -5.22 3.90 6.71
N ALA A 99 -4.91 3.94 5.41
CA ALA A 99 -3.79 4.73 4.90
C ALA A 99 -3.99 6.25 5.06
N LEU A 100 -5.22 6.71 4.93
CA LEU A 100 -5.55 8.14 4.91
C LEU A 100 -6.01 8.68 6.26
N PHE A 101 -6.73 7.88 7.04
CA PHE A 101 -7.39 8.33 8.26
C PHE A 101 -6.86 7.64 9.52
N GLY A 102 -6.07 6.58 9.37
CA GLY A 102 -5.63 5.77 10.49
C GLY A 102 -6.82 5.08 11.18
N GLU A 103 -6.71 4.87 12.48
CA GLU A 103 -7.73 4.17 13.29
C GLU A 103 -8.53 5.12 14.19
N LYS A 104 -8.14 6.39 14.30
CA LYS A 104 -8.71 7.32 15.29
C LYS A 104 -9.55 8.44 14.67
N ILE A 105 -9.44 8.66 13.38
CA ILE A 105 -10.14 9.74 12.71
C ILE A 105 -11.50 9.20 12.26
N ASN A 106 -12.56 9.77 12.78
CA ASN A 106 -13.92 9.48 12.36
C ASN A 106 -14.70 10.77 12.10
N ASP A 107 -15.74 10.69 11.29
CA ASP A 107 -16.57 11.82 10.91
C ASP A 107 -17.61 12.22 11.98
N THR A 108 -17.83 11.38 12.97
CA THR A 108 -18.69 11.70 14.14
C THR A 108 -17.99 12.65 15.08
N ALA A 109 -16.69 12.41 15.36
CA ALA A 109 -15.88 13.31 16.19
C ALA A 109 -15.57 14.63 15.50
N PHE A 110 -15.44 14.61 14.16
CA PHE A 110 -15.06 15.78 13.35
C PHE A 110 -15.99 15.93 12.15
N PRO A 111 -17.20 16.57 12.31
CA PRO A 111 -18.22 16.64 11.26
C PRO A 111 -17.74 17.21 9.92
N ILE A 112 -16.74 18.10 9.95
CA ILE A 112 -16.20 18.69 8.72
C ILE A 112 -15.47 17.65 7.85
N ILE A 113 -15.02 16.55 8.44
CA ILE A 113 -14.37 15.45 7.74
C ILE A 113 -15.37 14.73 6.82
N LYS A 114 -16.68 14.80 7.08
CA LYS A 114 -17.72 14.29 6.15
C LYS A 114 -17.59 14.86 4.73
N PHE A 115 -17.12 16.09 4.61
CA PHE A 115 -16.92 16.75 3.32
C PHE A 115 -15.51 16.56 2.77
N ALA A 116 -14.50 16.80 3.60
CA ALA A 116 -13.10 16.75 3.18
C ALA A 116 -12.58 15.31 3.02
N GLY A 117 -13.05 14.38 3.83
CA GLY A 117 -12.62 12.98 3.81
C GLY A 117 -12.85 12.28 2.48
N PRO A 118 -14.05 12.32 1.89
CA PRO A 118 -14.30 11.77 0.56
C PRO A 118 -13.42 12.39 -0.53
N ILE A 119 -13.14 13.69 -0.47
CA ILE A 119 -12.28 14.37 -1.45
C ILE A 119 -10.85 13.81 -1.36
N LEU A 120 -10.31 13.70 -0.15
CA LEU A 120 -9.00 13.08 0.08
C LEU A 120 -8.96 11.64 -0.40
N PHE A 121 -9.98 10.85 -0.06
CA PHE A 121 -10.08 9.45 -0.41
C PHE A 121 -10.11 9.21 -1.92
N TYR A 122 -10.99 9.92 -2.65
CA TYR A 122 -11.07 9.77 -4.10
C TYR A 122 -9.82 10.29 -4.81
N SER A 123 -9.21 11.37 -4.33
CA SER A 123 -7.95 11.84 -4.91
C SER A 123 -6.82 10.82 -4.74
N ALA A 124 -6.73 10.14 -3.60
CA ALA A 124 -5.76 9.08 -3.37
C ALA A 124 -5.99 7.85 -4.28
N ILE A 125 -7.25 7.43 -4.46
CA ILE A 125 -7.60 6.34 -5.39
C ILE A 125 -7.19 6.68 -6.81
N ILE A 126 -7.52 7.89 -7.28
CA ILE A 126 -7.20 8.32 -8.65
C ILE A 126 -5.68 8.37 -8.86
N LEU A 127 -4.93 8.92 -7.91
CA LEU A 127 -3.46 8.95 -7.99
C LEU A 127 -2.85 7.55 -7.98
N SER A 128 -3.37 6.65 -7.15
CA SER A 128 -2.91 5.25 -7.10
C SER A 128 -3.20 4.52 -8.40
N PHE A 129 -4.37 4.72 -8.99
CA PHE A 129 -4.76 4.14 -10.27
C PHE A 129 -3.89 4.67 -11.42
N LEU A 130 -3.63 5.98 -11.44
CA LEU A 130 -2.71 6.59 -12.41
C LEU A 130 -1.28 6.03 -12.25
N ALA A 131 -0.81 5.85 -11.02
CA ALA A 131 0.50 5.24 -10.79
C ALA A 131 0.59 3.82 -11.37
N ILE A 132 -0.43 2.99 -11.17
CA ILE A 132 -0.49 1.64 -11.72
C ILE A 132 -0.49 1.68 -13.26
N ILE A 133 -1.29 2.54 -13.88
CA ILE A 133 -1.31 2.71 -15.33
C ILE A 133 0.08 3.12 -15.85
N LEU A 134 0.76 4.05 -15.17
CA LEU A 134 2.09 4.50 -15.57
C LEU A 134 3.16 3.43 -15.36
N ILE A 135 3.04 2.59 -14.35
CA ILE A 135 3.88 1.39 -14.19
C ILE A 135 3.71 0.49 -15.41
N ILE A 136 2.49 0.12 -15.72
CA ILE A 136 2.18 -0.76 -16.88
C ILE A 136 2.71 -0.12 -18.17
N LYS A 137 2.39 1.16 -18.43
CA LYS A 137 2.87 1.88 -19.60
C LYS A 137 4.39 1.88 -19.71
N SER A 138 5.11 2.02 -18.60
CA SER A 138 6.58 2.07 -18.59
C SER A 138 7.25 0.81 -19.15
N PHE A 139 6.55 -0.34 -19.16
CA PHE A 139 7.03 -1.57 -19.78
C PHE A 139 6.85 -1.61 -21.29
N PHE A 140 5.86 -0.87 -21.80
CA PHE A 140 5.57 -0.82 -23.24
C PHE A 140 6.26 0.35 -23.95
N ASP A 141 6.84 1.29 -23.23
CA ASP A 141 7.55 2.42 -23.81
C ASP A 141 8.78 1.94 -24.58
N LYS A 142 8.73 2.06 -25.92
CA LYS A 142 9.86 1.74 -26.80
C LYS A 142 10.93 2.82 -26.63
N LYS A 143 12.11 2.45 -26.17
CA LYS A 143 13.26 3.34 -26.19
C LYS A 143 13.78 3.53 -27.60
N PRO A 144 14.27 4.72 -27.97
CA PRO A 144 14.95 4.92 -29.25
C PRO A 144 16.18 4.00 -29.31
N LYS A 145 16.32 3.27 -30.44
CA LYS A 145 17.47 2.43 -30.72
C LYS A 145 18.74 3.31 -30.79
N GLN A 146 19.52 3.31 -29.78
CA GLN A 146 20.86 3.94 -29.77
C GLN A 146 21.90 2.83 -29.68
N ASN A 147 22.77 2.74 -30.69
CA ASN A 147 23.63 1.57 -30.94
C ASN A 147 24.98 1.61 -30.19
N SER A 148 25.07 2.20 -29.00
CA SER A 148 26.30 2.19 -28.23
C SER A 148 26.25 1.14 -27.08
N ALA A 149 27.37 0.45 -26.85
CA ALA A 149 27.45 -0.58 -25.81
C ALA A 149 27.15 -0.06 -24.38
N ALA A 150 27.47 1.21 -24.11
CA ALA A 150 27.16 1.87 -22.86
C ALA A 150 25.64 2.07 -22.66
N VAL A 151 24.90 2.31 -23.73
CA VAL A 151 23.45 2.45 -23.72
C VAL A 151 22.77 1.12 -23.44
N LEU A 152 23.25 0.03 -24.02
CA LEU A 152 22.75 -1.32 -23.76
C LEU A 152 22.88 -1.71 -22.27
N GLU A 153 23.99 -1.34 -21.64
CA GLU A 153 24.22 -1.63 -20.23
C GLU A 153 23.28 -0.83 -19.31
N TYR A 154 23.08 0.45 -19.61
CA TYR A 154 22.14 1.31 -18.89
C TYR A 154 20.69 0.81 -19.06
N ASP A 155 20.33 0.34 -20.24
CA ASP A 155 18.98 -0.18 -20.50
C ASP A 155 18.69 -1.47 -19.75
N CYS A 156 19.65 -2.39 -19.64
CA CYS A 156 19.47 -3.59 -18.84
C CYS A 156 19.29 -3.28 -17.35
N PHE A 157 20.02 -2.30 -16.83
CA PHE A 157 19.90 -1.88 -15.43
C PHE A 157 18.55 -1.20 -15.15
N ASP A 158 18.08 -0.33 -16.04
CA ASP A 158 16.78 0.33 -15.91
C ASP A 158 15.62 -0.67 -15.97
N ILE A 159 15.69 -1.67 -16.86
CA ILE A 159 14.70 -2.76 -16.93
C ILE A 159 14.71 -3.58 -15.65
N PHE A 160 15.88 -3.93 -15.14
CA PHE A 160 16.01 -4.69 -13.90
C PHE A 160 15.38 -3.94 -12.72
N ILE A 161 15.66 -2.63 -12.56
CA ILE A 161 15.04 -1.81 -11.51
C ILE A 161 13.53 -1.79 -11.66
N LYS A 162 13.01 -1.58 -12.86
CA LYS A 162 11.57 -1.57 -13.11
C LYS A 162 10.90 -2.88 -12.70
N ILE A 163 11.47 -4.00 -13.13
CA ILE A 163 10.95 -5.32 -12.78
C ILE A 163 10.99 -5.52 -11.26
N SER A 164 12.12 -5.23 -10.62
CA SER A 164 12.30 -5.41 -9.18
C SER A 164 11.33 -4.59 -8.36
N LEU A 165 11.16 -3.30 -8.69
CA LEU A 165 10.23 -2.42 -7.98
C LEU A 165 8.77 -2.83 -8.22
N SER A 166 8.41 -3.21 -9.44
CA SER A 166 7.05 -3.65 -9.75
C SER A 166 6.72 -4.99 -9.08
N LEU A 167 7.67 -5.92 -9.08
CA LEU A 167 7.54 -7.19 -8.39
C LEU A 167 7.40 -7.00 -6.88
N PHE A 168 8.15 -6.06 -6.30
CA PHE A 168 8.04 -5.72 -4.89
C PHE A 168 6.64 -5.21 -4.53
N VAL A 169 6.06 -4.30 -5.32
CA VAL A 169 4.68 -3.83 -5.12
C VAL A 169 3.69 -4.99 -5.23
N LEU A 170 3.85 -5.83 -6.26
CA LEU A 170 2.98 -6.99 -6.47
C LEU A 170 3.03 -7.98 -5.31
N ILE A 171 4.22 -8.32 -4.84
CA ILE A 171 4.40 -9.22 -3.69
C ILE A 171 3.77 -8.62 -2.42
N ASN A 172 3.94 -7.33 -2.17
CA ASN A 172 3.33 -6.66 -1.03
C ASN A 172 1.79 -6.74 -1.09
N LEU A 173 1.19 -6.48 -2.25
CA LEU A 173 -0.25 -6.56 -2.42
C LEU A 173 -0.76 -8.01 -2.26
N ILE A 174 -0.11 -8.99 -2.91
CA ILE A 174 -0.49 -10.40 -2.77
C ILE A 174 -0.39 -10.85 -1.32
N SER A 175 0.69 -10.50 -0.63
CA SER A 175 0.87 -10.82 0.79
C SER A 175 -0.22 -10.19 1.66
N TYR A 176 -0.57 -8.93 1.41
CA TYR A 176 -1.63 -8.23 2.10
C TYR A 176 -3.00 -8.92 1.92
N TYR A 177 -3.41 -9.17 0.68
CA TYR A 177 -4.69 -9.84 0.42
C TYR A 177 -4.72 -11.26 0.98
N THR A 178 -3.63 -12.02 0.85
CA THR A 178 -3.51 -13.36 1.43
C THR A 178 -3.65 -13.30 2.96
N PHE A 179 -3.02 -12.31 3.59
CA PHE A 179 -3.13 -12.09 5.03
C PHE A 179 -4.57 -11.76 5.46
N CYS A 180 -5.24 -10.84 4.76
CA CYS A 180 -6.63 -10.48 5.04
C CYS A 180 -7.60 -11.67 4.85
N ILE A 181 -7.35 -12.54 3.86
CA ILE A 181 -8.18 -13.73 3.63
C ILE A 181 -7.95 -14.76 4.73
N LYS A 182 -6.68 -15.02 5.08
CA LYS A 182 -6.30 -16.02 6.07
C LYS A 182 -6.74 -15.63 7.48
N PHE A 183 -6.69 -14.35 7.79
CA PHE A 183 -7.07 -13.77 9.09
C PHE A 183 -8.22 -12.77 8.88
N PRO A 184 -9.47 -13.26 8.84
CA PRO A 184 -10.62 -12.46 8.47
C PRO A 184 -11.11 -11.57 9.62
N LEU A 185 -10.28 -10.62 10.03
CA LEU A 185 -10.56 -9.64 11.05
C LEU A 185 -10.44 -8.23 10.45
N THR A 186 -11.22 -7.28 10.95
CA THR A 186 -11.14 -5.89 10.49
C THR A 186 -9.78 -5.26 10.73
N CYS A 187 -9.14 -5.57 11.86
CA CYS A 187 -7.79 -5.08 12.19
C CYS A 187 -6.69 -5.58 11.22
N THR A 188 -6.94 -6.64 10.45
CA THR A 188 -5.97 -7.11 9.44
C THR A 188 -5.97 -6.26 8.17
N GLN A 189 -6.99 -5.44 7.95
CA GLN A 189 -7.15 -4.59 6.77
C GLN A 189 -6.40 -3.25 6.91
N HIS A 190 -5.27 -3.24 7.58
CA HIS A 190 -4.55 -2.02 7.88
C HIS A 190 -3.44 -1.73 6.85
N ALA A 191 -3.37 -0.46 6.40
CA ALA A 191 -2.39 0.02 5.42
C ALA A 191 -0.92 -0.18 5.84
N ARG A 192 -0.63 -0.28 7.14
CA ARG A 192 0.74 -0.53 7.64
C ARG A 192 1.40 -1.74 6.98
N TYR A 193 0.62 -2.72 6.53
CA TYR A 193 1.13 -3.90 5.85
C TYR A 193 1.57 -3.65 4.40
N CYS A 194 1.17 -2.51 3.81
CA CYS A 194 1.50 -2.11 2.44
C CYS A 194 2.21 -0.76 2.33
N MET A 195 2.60 -0.13 3.43
CA MET A 195 3.24 1.19 3.46
C MET A 195 4.49 1.27 2.56
N SER A 196 5.25 0.19 2.46
CA SER A 196 6.44 0.09 1.61
C SER A 196 6.16 0.22 0.11
N ALA A 197 4.93 0.00 -0.35
CA ALA A 197 4.54 0.19 -1.74
C ALA A 197 4.33 1.68 -2.10
N ILE A 198 3.98 2.54 -1.15
CA ILE A 198 3.66 3.95 -1.38
C ILE A 198 4.83 4.73 -2.01
N PRO A 199 6.06 4.68 -1.49
CA PRO A 199 7.19 5.38 -2.10
C PRO A 199 7.46 4.94 -3.53
N ILE A 200 7.23 3.66 -3.85
CA ILE A 200 7.43 3.11 -5.19
C ILE A 200 6.37 3.64 -6.15
N LEU A 201 5.11 3.70 -5.73
CA LEU A 201 4.03 4.30 -6.52
C LEU A 201 4.30 5.78 -6.78
N ALA A 202 4.70 6.53 -5.76
CA ALA A 202 5.08 7.94 -5.89
C ALA A 202 6.28 8.13 -6.84
N PHE A 203 7.29 7.27 -6.75
CA PHE A 203 8.43 7.28 -7.67
C PHE A 203 8.00 7.10 -9.14
N TYR A 204 7.09 6.17 -9.42
CA TYR A 204 6.58 5.97 -10.79
C TYR A 204 5.75 7.15 -11.29
N LEU A 205 4.96 7.79 -10.44
CA LEU A 205 4.26 9.03 -10.80
C LEU A 205 5.25 10.12 -11.20
N GLY A 206 6.28 10.37 -10.38
CA GLY A 206 7.29 11.38 -10.66
C GLY A 206 8.15 11.04 -11.89
N LYS A 207 8.67 9.81 -11.99
CA LYS A 207 9.54 9.39 -13.11
C LYS A 207 8.86 9.47 -14.47
N ASN A 208 7.56 9.20 -14.53
CA ASN A 208 6.82 9.19 -15.80
C ASN A 208 6.07 10.50 -16.09
N PHE A 209 6.15 11.47 -15.17
CA PHE A 209 5.47 12.75 -15.32
C PHE A 209 5.87 13.45 -16.62
N ASP A 210 7.17 13.68 -16.85
CA ASP A 210 7.67 14.39 -18.04
C ASP A 210 7.44 13.63 -19.35
N LYS A 211 7.26 12.31 -19.28
CA LYS A 211 7.01 11.45 -20.45
C LYS A 211 5.53 11.30 -20.78
N SER A 212 4.66 11.81 -19.92
CA SER A 212 3.23 11.69 -20.07
C SER A 212 2.69 12.76 -21.01
N ASN A 213 1.52 12.50 -21.59
CA ASN A 213 0.84 13.52 -22.38
C ASN A 213 0.34 14.65 -21.47
N LYS A 214 0.10 15.83 -22.07
CA LYS A 214 -0.33 17.04 -21.34
C LYS A 214 -1.56 16.80 -20.44
N ALA A 215 -2.52 16.02 -20.90
CA ALA A 215 -3.73 15.71 -20.14
C ALA A 215 -3.39 14.91 -18.86
N THR A 216 -2.57 13.87 -18.98
CA THR A 216 -2.12 13.07 -17.81
C THR A 216 -1.32 13.91 -16.82
N CYS A 217 -0.43 14.78 -17.30
CA CYS A 217 0.33 15.69 -16.44
C CYS A 217 -0.60 16.64 -15.67
N ILE A 218 -1.57 17.24 -16.36
CA ILE A 218 -2.57 18.10 -15.71
C ILE A 218 -3.36 17.33 -14.66
N THR A 219 -3.83 16.13 -15.01
CA THR A 219 -4.59 15.27 -14.08
C THR A 219 -3.78 14.94 -12.84
N ILE A 220 -2.53 14.48 -12.98
CA ILE A 220 -1.65 14.19 -11.85
C ILE A 220 -1.47 15.44 -10.99
N THR A 221 -1.16 16.59 -11.60
CA THR A 221 -0.93 17.85 -10.86
C THR A 221 -2.16 18.26 -10.08
N VAL A 222 -3.33 18.27 -10.72
CA VAL A 222 -4.59 18.69 -10.09
C VAL A 222 -4.92 17.78 -8.91
N PHE A 223 -4.90 16.46 -9.10
CA PHE A 223 -5.22 15.52 -8.01
C PHE A 223 -4.16 15.50 -6.91
N THR A 224 -2.89 15.75 -7.22
CA THR A 224 -1.86 15.92 -6.19
C THR A 224 -2.11 17.17 -5.35
N ILE A 225 -2.47 18.28 -5.97
CA ILE A 225 -2.83 19.52 -5.25
C ILE A 225 -4.06 19.29 -4.36
N ILE A 226 -5.11 18.69 -4.90
CA ILE A 226 -6.33 18.36 -4.14
C ILE A 226 -5.99 17.44 -2.96
N TYR A 227 -5.21 16.42 -3.18
CA TYR A 227 -4.76 15.50 -2.14
C TYR A 227 -3.99 16.22 -1.03
N CYS A 228 -3.00 17.03 -1.39
CA CYS A 228 -2.19 17.79 -0.42
C CYS A 228 -3.02 18.77 0.39
N LEU A 229 -3.89 19.55 -0.28
CA LEU A 229 -4.75 20.54 0.40
C LEU A 229 -5.77 19.86 1.31
N SER A 230 -6.43 18.81 0.86
CA SER A 230 -7.38 18.05 1.67
C SER A 230 -6.72 17.39 2.86
N SER A 231 -5.53 16.82 2.68
CA SER A 231 -4.74 16.20 3.75
C SER A 231 -4.32 17.26 4.77
N ALA A 232 -3.72 18.37 4.34
CA ALA A 232 -3.31 19.45 5.22
C ALA A 232 -4.51 20.01 6.01
N PHE A 233 -5.64 20.20 5.35
CA PHE A 233 -6.86 20.67 6.00
C PHE A 233 -7.37 19.69 7.07
N ILE A 234 -7.53 18.41 6.73
CA ILE A 234 -8.02 17.39 7.67
C ILE A 234 -7.10 17.30 8.89
N TYR A 235 -5.80 17.19 8.67
CA TYR A 235 -4.85 17.06 9.78
C TYR A 235 -4.66 18.36 10.60
N SER A 236 -4.96 19.52 10.05
CA SER A 236 -4.98 20.78 10.82
C SER A 236 -6.19 20.91 11.75
N VAL A 237 -7.30 20.25 11.42
CA VAL A 237 -8.53 20.26 12.24
C VAL A 237 -8.48 19.24 13.38
N ILE A 238 -7.68 18.17 13.22
CA ILE A 238 -7.59 17.08 14.18
C ILE A 238 -6.57 17.36 15.29
N ASN A 239 -5.56 18.18 15.02
CA ASN A 239 -4.57 18.64 16.00
C ASN A 239 -5.08 19.88 16.75
#